data_cd67a50f19a6d774cd1ca0e290e19bb7
#
_entry.id   cd67a50f19a6d774cd1ca0e290e19bb7
#
_cell.length_a   1.000
_cell.length_b   1.000
_cell.length_c   1.000
_cell.angle_alpha   90.00
_cell.angle_beta   90.00
_cell.angle_gamma   90.00
#
_symmetry.space_group_name_H-M   'P 1'
#
loop_
_entity.id
_entity.type
_entity.pdbx_description
1 polymer ?
#
loop_
_entity_poly.entity_id
_entity_poly.type
_entity_poly.pdbx_seq_one_letter_code
_entity_poly.pdbx_strand_id
1 'polypeptide(L)'
;MGRLLVQIVTGPENTTRAALGLLVARAALDSGHEVDVFFASDGVDFARPETREAAHGVGTGSIREHVDALAEGGARFFLSGLSCQARAITPASIGDLQATLVRPPRLVELVFEADRVLTY
;
A
#
# COMPACT_ATOMS: atom_id res chain seq x y z
N MET A 1 18.68 11.26 3.19
CA MET A 1 17.46 10.49 3.56
C MET A 1 17.32 9.36 2.56
N GLY A 2 16.68 8.28 2.98
CA GLY A 2 16.53 7.10 2.13
C GLY A 2 15.15 6.98 1.51
N ARG A 3 14.97 5.90 0.75
CA ARG A 3 13.68 5.48 0.19
C ARG A 3 13.31 4.11 0.74
N LEU A 4 12.14 4.01 1.34
CA LEU A 4 11.59 2.76 1.87
C LEU A 4 10.46 2.28 0.95
N LEU A 5 10.53 1.01 0.56
CA LEU A 5 9.41 0.32 -0.08
C LEU A 5 8.73 -0.55 0.96
N VAL A 6 7.45 -0.31 1.20
CA VAL A 6 6.62 -1.16 2.05
C VAL A 6 5.66 -1.94 1.17
N GLN A 7 5.81 -3.25 1.15
CA GLN A 7 4.93 -4.14 0.40
C GLN A 7 3.86 -4.69 1.35
N ILE A 8 2.60 -4.55 1.00
CA ILE A 8 1.47 -5.07 1.76
C ILE A 8 0.84 -6.20 0.97
N VAL A 9 1.07 -7.43 1.42
CA VAL A 9 0.52 -8.64 0.78
C VAL A 9 -0.68 -9.19 1.53
N THR A 10 -0.96 -8.64 2.69
CA THR A 10 -2.06 -9.04 3.58
C THR A 10 -3.25 -8.11 3.35
N GLY A 11 -4.41 -8.68 3.20
CA GLY A 11 -5.65 -7.96 3.00
C GLY A 11 -6.57 -8.04 4.21
N PRO A 12 -7.90 -7.99 3.96
CA PRO A 12 -8.89 -8.00 5.04
C PRO A 12 -8.86 -9.25 5.94
N GLU A 13 -8.22 -10.34 5.49
CA GLU A 13 -8.04 -11.53 6.32
C GLU A 13 -7.19 -11.24 7.57
N ASN A 14 -6.36 -10.18 7.54
CA ASN A 14 -5.62 -9.73 8.71
C ASN A 14 -5.34 -8.23 8.60
N THR A 15 -6.38 -7.43 8.83
CA THR A 15 -6.28 -5.97 8.73
C THR A 15 -5.29 -5.40 9.73
N THR A 16 -5.16 -6.00 10.91
CA THR A 16 -4.19 -5.55 11.92
C THR A 16 -2.77 -5.55 11.38
N ARG A 17 -2.37 -6.60 10.67
CA ARG A 17 -1.04 -6.70 10.07
C ARG A 17 -0.85 -5.69 8.95
N ALA A 18 -1.82 -5.58 8.07
CA ALA A 18 -1.75 -4.62 6.96
C ALA A 18 -1.65 -3.18 7.48
N ALA A 19 -2.47 -2.84 8.47
CA ALA A 19 -2.44 -1.52 9.09
C ALA A 19 -1.11 -1.24 9.78
N LEU A 20 -0.50 -2.26 10.41
CA LEU A 20 0.83 -2.12 11.01
C LEU A 20 1.87 -1.72 9.95
N GLY A 21 1.84 -2.36 8.79
CA GLY A 21 2.76 -2.02 7.69
C GLY A 21 2.59 -0.58 7.22
N LEU A 22 1.34 -0.12 7.10
CA LEU A 22 1.07 1.27 6.71
C LEU A 22 1.46 2.26 7.82
N LEU A 23 1.30 1.88 9.07
CA LEU A 23 1.74 2.69 10.20
C LEU A 23 3.27 2.87 10.18
N VAL A 24 4.02 1.80 9.89
CA VAL A 24 5.47 1.86 9.75
C VAL A 24 5.86 2.75 8.56
N ALA A 25 5.14 2.64 7.44
CA ALA A 25 5.35 3.51 6.28
C ALA A 25 5.17 5.00 6.66
N ARG A 26 4.14 5.32 7.45
CA ARG A 26 3.93 6.69 7.94
C ARG A 26 5.07 7.15 8.83
N ALA A 27 5.57 6.29 9.70
CA ALA A 27 6.71 6.62 10.56
C ALA A 27 7.95 6.95 9.74
N ALA A 28 8.20 6.21 8.66
CA ALA A 28 9.32 6.48 7.76
C ALA A 28 9.15 7.84 7.07
N LEU A 29 7.94 8.14 6.60
CA LEU A 29 7.64 9.43 5.97
C LEU A 29 7.85 10.58 6.95
N ASP A 30 7.36 10.44 8.20
CA ASP A 30 7.52 11.43 9.25
C ASP A 30 8.99 11.64 9.63
N SER A 31 9.82 10.62 9.44
CA SER A 31 11.27 10.69 9.67
C SER A 31 12.03 11.31 8.48
N GLY A 32 11.32 11.73 7.44
CA GLY A 32 11.92 12.42 6.30
C GLY A 32 12.36 11.52 5.17
N HIS A 33 12.01 10.24 5.20
CA HIS A 33 12.29 9.31 4.09
C HIS A 33 11.22 9.42 3.00
N GLU A 34 11.60 9.08 1.78
CA GLU A 34 10.65 8.85 0.71
C GLU A 34 10.06 7.45 0.87
N VAL A 35 8.78 7.30 0.55
CA VAL A 35 8.07 6.04 0.77
C VAL A 35 7.28 5.64 -0.48
N ASP A 36 7.44 4.39 -0.88
CA ASP A 36 6.59 3.74 -1.85
C ASP A 36 5.80 2.63 -1.13
N VAL A 37 4.53 2.51 -1.45
CA VAL A 37 3.68 1.44 -0.94
C VAL A 37 3.21 0.59 -2.10
N PHE A 38 3.43 -0.72 -2.01
CA PHE A 38 3.06 -1.68 -3.04
C PHE A 38 2.09 -2.69 -2.45
N PHE A 39 0.85 -2.69 -2.96
CA PHE A 39 -0.15 -3.69 -2.56
C PHE A 39 -0.11 -4.86 -3.54
N ALA A 40 -0.08 -6.08 -3.02
CA ALA A 40 -0.08 -7.31 -3.81
C ALA A 40 -0.93 -8.37 -3.12
N SER A 41 -1.27 -9.44 -3.86
CA SER A 41 -2.08 -10.53 -3.32
C SER A 41 -3.37 -9.97 -2.71
N ASP A 42 -3.79 -10.46 -1.55
CA ASP A 42 -5.00 -9.99 -0.87
C ASP A 42 -4.93 -8.52 -0.45
N GLY A 43 -3.73 -7.95 -0.39
CA GLY A 43 -3.54 -6.53 -0.07
C GLY A 43 -4.19 -5.58 -1.07
N VAL A 44 -4.36 -6.01 -2.34
CA VAL A 44 -5.00 -5.15 -3.35
C VAL A 44 -6.48 -4.90 -3.06
N ASP A 45 -7.11 -5.70 -2.19
CA ASP A 45 -8.50 -5.46 -1.80
C ASP A 45 -8.68 -4.10 -1.13
N PHE A 46 -7.64 -3.57 -0.49
CA PHE A 46 -7.68 -2.22 0.09
C PHE A 46 -7.71 -1.10 -0.95
N ALA A 47 -7.51 -1.42 -2.22
CA ALA A 47 -7.68 -0.44 -3.29
C ALA A 47 -9.16 -0.10 -3.51
N ARG A 48 -10.08 -0.99 -3.16
CA ARG A 48 -11.52 -0.70 -3.24
C ARG A 48 -11.91 0.30 -2.15
N PRO A 49 -12.62 1.38 -2.49
CA PRO A 49 -13.00 2.41 -1.50
C PRO A 49 -13.76 1.86 -0.31
N GLU A 50 -14.76 0.98 -0.55
CA GLU A 50 -15.59 0.43 0.51
C GLU A 50 -14.79 -0.48 1.46
N THR A 51 -13.84 -1.25 0.93
CA THR A 51 -12.98 -2.11 1.74
C THR A 51 -12.03 -1.26 2.58
N ARG A 52 -11.42 -0.26 1.96
CA ARG A 52 -10.47 0.65 2.62
C ARG A 52 -11.17 1.43 3.75
N GLU A 53 -12.40 1.89 3.49
CA GLU A 53 -13.20 2.65 4.44
C GLU A 53 -13.57 1.84 5.67
N ALA A 54 -13.91 0.55 5.48
CA ALA A 54 -14.41 -0.32 6.53
C ALA A 54 -13.29 -0.96 7.38
N ALA A 55 -12.04 -0.93 6.93
CA ALA A 55 -10.96 -1.72 7.51
C ALA A 55 -10.24 -0.99 8.64
N HIS A 56 -10.25 -1.62 9.82
CA HIS A 56 -9.58 -1.10 11.01
C HIS A 56 -8.75 -2.21 11.66
N GLY A 57 -7.50 -1.91 12.00
CA GLY A 57 -6.65 -2.83 12.74
C GLY A 57 -6.86 -2.73 14.23
N VAL A 58 -6.58 -3.82 14.93
CA VAL A 58 -6.60 -3.83 16.41
C VAL A 58 -5.31 -3.17 16.90
N GLY A 59 -5.44 -1.95 17.44
CA GLY A 59 -4.30 -1.16 17.93
C GLY A 59 -3.40 -0.59 16.84
N THR A 60 -3.74 -0.80 15.55
CA THR A 60 -2.91 -0.35 14.44
C THR A 60 -3.61 0.65 13.51
N GLY A 61 -4.84 1.00 13.82
CA GLY A 61 -5.56 2.10 13.19
C GLY A 61 -6.31 1.77 11.93
N SER A 62 -6.83 2.80 11.29
CA SER A 62 -7.66 2.72 10.10
C SER A 62 -6.80 2.67 8.83
N ILE A 63 -7.09 1.73 7.95
CA ILE A 63 -6.43 1.66 6.64
C ILE A 63 -6.65 2.98 5.88
N ARG A 64 -7.88 3.51 5.85
CA ARG A 64 -8.19 4.76 5.15
C ARG A 64 -7.36 5.93 5.66
N GLU A 65 -7.25 6.07 6.99
CA GLU A 65 -6.49 7.16 7.57
C GLU A 65 -5.01 7.07 7.23
N HIS A 66 -4.45 5.85 7.27
CA HIS A 66 -3.03 5.65 6.90
C HIS A 66 -2.78 5.99 5.44
N VAL A 67 -3.65 5.51 4.56
CA VAL A 67 -3.51 5.76 3.11
C VAL A 67 -3.62 7.26 2.83
N ASP A 68 -4.59 7.93 3.43
CA ASP A 68 -4.77 9.37 3.22
C ASP A 68 -3.56 10.17 3.70
N ALA A 69 -3.03 9.85 4.88
CA ALA A 69 -1.86 10.52 5.43
C ALA A 69 -0.60 10.28 4.57
N LEU A 70 -0.43 9.06 4.09
CA LEU A 70 0.69 8.72 3.19
C LEU A 70 0.58 9.48 1.87
N ALA A 71 -0.62 9.55 1.29
CA ALA A 71 -0.86 10.28 0.05
C ALA A 71 -0.56 11.77 0.22
N GLU A 72 -1.03 12.38 1.30
CA GLU A 72 -0.76 13.79 1.59
C GLU A 72 0.73 14.06 1.77
N GLY A 73 1.46 13.10 2.32
CA GLY A 73 2.91 13.21 2.53
C GLY A 73 3.74 12.90 1.30
N GLY A 74 3.12 12.57 0.17
CA GLY A 74 3.82 12.36 -1.09
C GLY A 74 4.26 10.92 -1.35
N ALA A 75 3.79 9.94 -0.58
CA ALA A 75 4.06 8.53 -0.87
C ALA A 75 3.48 8.13 -2.22
N ARG A 76 4.18 7.28 -2.95
CA ARG A 76 3.67 6.70 -4.20
C ARG A 76 3.02 5.37 -3.90
N PHE A 77 1.88 5.11 -4.55
CA PHE A 77 1.15 3.86 -4.41
C PHE A 77 1.16 3.06 -5.70
N PHE A 78 1.41 1.77 -5.56
CA PHE A 78 1.41 0.82 -6.67
C PHE A 78 0.57 -0.39 -6.29
N LEU A 79 -0.08 -0.97 -7.30
CA LEU A 79 -0.89 -2.18 -7.14
C LEU A 79 -0.37 -3.26 -8.08
N SER A 80 -0.28 -4.50 -7.61
CA SER A 80 0.01 -5.63 -8.47
C SER A 80 -1.10 -5.78 -9.50
N GLY A 81 -0.76 -5.61 -10.78
CA GLY A 81 -1.72 -5.77 -11.87
C GLY A 81 -2.26 -7.18 -11.96
N LEU A 82 -1.42 -8.20 -11.70
CA LEU A 82 -1.87 -9.61 -11.70
C LEU A 82 -2.85 -9.87 -10.56
N SER A 83 -2.57 -9.36 -9.36
CA SER A 83 -3.47 -9.53 -8.21
C SER A 83 -4.80 -8.82 -8.45
N CYS A 84 -4.76 -7.63 -9.04
CA CYS A 84 -5.96 -6.87 -9.40
C CYS A 84 -6.78 -7.59 -10.46
N GLN A 85 -6.13 -8.11 -11.50
CA GLN A 85 -6.81 -8.84 -12.57
C GLN A 85 -7.56 -10.07 -12.02
N ALA A 86 -6.93 -10.81 -11.13
CA ALA A 86 -7.54 -12.00 -10.50
C ALA A 86 -8.78 -11.65 -9.67
N ARG A 87 -8.92 -10.40 -9.24
CA ARG A 87 -10.00 -9.92 -8.38
C ARG A 87 -10.93 -8.93 -9.06
N ALA A 88 -10.81 -8.78 -10.37
CA ALA A 88 -11.61 -7.85 -11.18
C ALA A 88 -11.48 -6.38 -10.68
N ILE A 89 -10.32 -6.01 -10.16
CA ILE A 89 -10.01 -4.63 -9.79
C ILE A 89 -9.38 -3.95 -11.00
N THR A 90 -9.96 -2.84 -11.42
CA THR A 90 -9.49 -2.02 -12.54
C THR A 90 -9.21 -0.61 -12.04
N PRO A 91 -8.57 0.26 -12.84
CA PRO A 91 -8.40 1.66 -12.45
C PRO A 91 -9.71 2.36 -12.09
N ALA A 92 -10.84 1.92 -12.67
CA ALA A 92 -12.15 2.47 -12.33
C ALA A 92 -12.67 1.98 -10.98
N SER A 93 -12.09 0.92 -10.42
CA SER A 93 -12.54 0.31 -9.16
C SER A 93 -11.98 0.97 -7.90
N ILE A 94 -10.97 1.83 -8.03
CA ILE A 94 -10.16 2.27 -6.89
C ILE A 94 -10.52 3.65 -6.35
N GLY A 95 -11.56 4.28 -6.90
CA GLY A 95 -12.07 5.55 -6.41
C GLY A 95 -11.03 6.67 -6.52
N ASP A 96 -10.81 7.36 -5.41
CA ASP A 96 -9.88 8.50 -5.35
C ASP A 96 -8.43 8.10 -5.04
N LEU A 97 -8.13 6.81 -4.94
CA LEU A 97 -6.76 6.35 -4.69
C LEU A 97 -5.88 6.62 -5.93
N GLN A 98 -4.83 7.39 -5.74
CA GLN A 98 -3.85 7.67 -6.79
C GLN A 98 -2.80 6.56 -6.78
N ALA A 99 -3.07 5.47 -7.49
CA ALA A 99 -2.20 4.30 -7.55
C ALA A 99 -2.05 3.84 -8.99
N THR A 100 -0.89 3.24 -9.28
CA THR A 100 -0.57 2.70 -10.60
C THR A 100 -0.59 1.18 -10.55
N LEU A 101 -1.36 0.56 -11.45
CA LEU A 101 -1.34 -0.89 -11.61
C LEU A 101 -0.12 -1.27 -12.44
N VAL A 102 0.71 -2.16 -11.90
CA VAL A 102 1.99 -2.48 -12.54
C VAL A 102 2.23 -3.98 -12.60
N ARG A 103 3.11 -4.37 -13.51
CA ARG A 103 3.52 -5.76 -13.71
C ARG A 103 4.78 -6.08 -12.88
N PRO A 104 5.10 -7.38 -12.69
CA PRO A 104 6.25 -7.77 -11.87
C PRO A 104 7.57 -7.08 -12.20
N PRO A 105 7.94 -6.82 -13.48
CA PRO A 105 9.20 -6.08 -13.75
C PRO A 105 9.27 -4.72 -13.09
N ARG A 106 8.12 -4.02 -12.97
CA ARG A 106 8.12 -2.71 -12.31
C ARG A 106 8.34 -2.84 -10.80
N LEU A 107 7.82 -3.90 -10.17
CA LEU A 107 8.11 -4.16 -8.76
C LEU A 107 9.61 -4.38 -8.55
N VAL A 108 10.25 -5.13 -9.44
CA VAL A 108 11.70 -5.34 -9.36
C VAL A 108 12.44 -4.01 -9.44
N GLU A 109 12.05 -3.12 -10.35
CA GLU A 109 12.64 -1.78 -10.43
C GLU A 109 12.47 -1.01 -9.13
N LEU A 110 11.25 -1.04 -8.54
CA LEU A 110 10.98 -0.35 -7.28
C LEU A 110 11.83 -0.88 -6.14
N VAL A 111 12.03 -2.20 -6.09
CA VAL A 111 12.88 -2.84 -5.09
C VAL A 111 14.32 -2.34 -5.21
N PHE A 112 14.85 -2.25 -6.44
CA PHE A 112 16.23 -1.79 -6.66
C PHE A 112 16.38 -0.28 -6.49
N GLU A 113 15.32 0.50 -6.66
CA GLU A 113 15.32 1.95 -6.36
C GLU A 113 15.32 2.20 -4.84
N ALA A 114 14.75 1.31 -4.06
CA ALA A 114 14.62 1.46 -2.62
C ALA A 114 15.95 1.18 -1.91
N ASP A 115 16.20 1.90 -0.83
CA ASP A 115 17.32 1.61 0.06
C ASP A 115 17.00 0.43 0.98
N ARG A 116 15.74 0.30 1.37
CA ARG A 116 15.25 -0.79 2.23
C ARG A 116 13.86 -1.20 1.80
N VAL A 117 13.51 -2.47 2.06
CA VAL A 117 12.20 -3.04 1.75
C VAL A 117 11.67 -3.76 2.98
N LEU A 118 10.40 -3.50 3.32
CA LEU A 118 9.67 -4.24 4.34
C LEU A 118 8.42 -4.83 3.71
N THR A 119 8.03 -6.02 4.15
CA THR A 119 6.82 -6.71 3.67
C THR A 119 5.94 -7.11 4.86
N TYR A 120 4.67 -6.78 4.72
CA TYR A 120 3.64 -7.13 5.72
C TYR A 120 2.49 -7.91 5.13
#